data_ebc4589d8661cbc10afff7900f80dedb
#
_entry.id   ebc4589d8661cbc10afff7900f80dedb
#
_cell.length_a   1.000
_cell.length_b   1.000
_cell.length_c   1.000
_cell.angle_alpha   90.00
_cell.angle_beta   90.00
_cell.angle_gamma   90.00
#
_symmetry.space_group_name_H-M   'P 1'
#
loop_
_entity.id
_entity.type
_entity.pdbx_description
1 polymer ?
#
loop_
_entity_poly.entity_id
_entity_poly.type
_entity_poly.pdbx_seq_one_letter_code
_entity_poly.pdbx_strand_id
1 'polypeptide(L)'
;EEQVRVIPVIRELAKKGVAISVDTMRATTAKLAVEAGATIVNDVSGGAADPEMFSTVAKLGCKYTLMHWRGHSKDMNEKAIYGDVVSEVIEEISIQLDKALAAGVKRENIILDPGIGFAKNPEHNWEVLNRIDEFVALGYPVLIGHSRKRFLGGDHPDEREEATVAVTQSLVGKGIWAVRVHGVKANVEAIRS
;
A
#
# COMPACT_ATOMS: atom_id res chain seq x y z
N GLU A 1 -15.24 16.00 -5.41
CA GLU A 1 -15.51 15.89 -3.97
C GLU A 1 -14.25 15.47 -3.19
N GLU A 2 -13.53 14.40 -3.59
CA GLU A 2 -12.27 13.94 -2.98
C GLU A 2 -11.26 15.07 -2.82
N GLN A 3 -10.94 15.78 -3.89
CA GLN A 3 -9.95 16.87 -3.91
C GLN A 3 -10.29 18.00 -2.92
N VAL A 4 -11.55 18.38 -2.84
CA VAL A 4 -12.02 19.43 -1.90
C VAL A 4 -11.78 19.04 -0.44
N ARG A 5 -11.82 17.75 -0.14
CA ARG A 5 -11.59 17.22 1.23
C ARG A 5 -10.10 17.10 1.56
N VAL A 6 -9.30 16.54 0.65
CA VAL A 6 -7.92 16.18 0.96
C VAL A 6 -6.91 17.29 0.73
N ILE A 7 -7.05 18.09 -0.33
CA ILE A 7 -6.06 19.09 -0.71
C ILE A 7 -5.82 20.17 0.37
N PRO A 8 -6.85 20.75 1.01
CA PRO A 8 -6.63 21.71 2.09
C PRO A 8 -5.86 21.12 3.27
N VAL A 9 -6.17 19.86 3.64
CA VAL A 9 -5.50 19.17 4.74
C VAL A 9 -4.02 18.92 4.42
N ILE A 10 -3.73 18.42 3.20
CA ILE A 10 -2.36 18.20 2.74
C ILE A 10 -1.55 19.51 2.81
N ARG A 11 -2.11 20.61 2.31
CA ARG A 11 -1.44 21.90 2.29
C ARG A 11 -1.09 22.42 3.69
N GLU A 12 -1.98 22.24 4.66
CA GLU A 12 -1.72 22.64 6.04
C GLU A 12 -0.68 21.73 6.74
N LEU A 13 -0.72 20.44 6.49
CA LEU A 13 0.26 19.50 7.03
C LEU A 13 1.65 19.69 6.40
N ALA A 14 1.72 19.97 5.11
CA ALA A 14 2.98 20.23 4.41
C ALA A 14 3.76 21.40 5.01
N LYS A 15 3.07 22.46 5.49
CA LYS A 15 3.69 23.58 6.19
C LYS A 15 4.43 23.16 7.49
N LYS A 16 4.08 22.00 8.06
CA LYS A 16 4.70 21.47 9.28
C LYS A 16 5.92 20.58 8.97
N GLY A 17 6.29 20.40 7.70
CA GLY A 17 7.44 19.60 7.28
C GLY A 17 7.29 18.11 7.48
N VAL A 18 6.06 17.59 7.60
CA VAL A 18 5.80 16.15 7.73
C VAL A 18 5.69 15.50 6.36
N ALA A 19 6.17 14.25 6.24
CA ALA A 19 5.95 13.44 5.04
C ALA A 19 4.47 13.04 4.95
N ILE A 20 3.87 13.23 3.77
CA ILE A 20 2.45 12.99 3.55
C ILE A 20 2.29 11.95 2.44
N SER A 21 1.54 10.89 2.73
CA SER A 21 1.06 9.92 1.76
C SER A 21 -0.42 10.18 1.47
N VAL A 22 -0.77 10.40 0.20
CA VAL A 22 -2.17 10.53 -0.23
C VAL A 22 -2.66 9.19 -0.79
N ASP A 23 -3.79 8.73 -0.29
CA ASP A 23 -4.46 7.52 -0.77
C ASP A 23 -5.46 7.91 -1.87
N THR A 24 -5.15 7.57 -3.12
CA THR A 24 -6.01 7.87 -4.27
C THR A 24 -5.71 6.96 -5.46
N MET A 25 -6.75 6.59 -6.21
CA MET A 25 -6.68 5.89 -7.48
C MET A 25 -6.85 6.82 -8.69
N ARG A 26 -6.82 8.15 -8.49
CA ARG A 26 -7.07 9.15 -9.54
C ARG A 26 -5.84 10.00 -9.80
N ALA A 27 -5.35 9.97 -11.02
CA ALA A 27 -4.18 10.75 -11.45
C ALA A 27 -4.34 12.25 -11.20
N THR A 28 -5.54 12.80 -11.42
CA THR A 28 -5.83 14.21 -11.18
C THR A 28 -5.74 14.58 -9.70
N THR A 29 -6.20 13.71 -8.79
CA THR A 29 -6.07 13.93 -7.34
C THR A 29 -4.62 13.77 -6.89
N ALA A 30 -3.92 12.75 -7.40
CA ALA A 30 -2.49 12.54 -7.13
C ALA A 30 -1.67 13.78 -7.50
N LYS A 31 -1.91 14.36 -8.68
CA LYS A 31 -1.25 15.58 -9.14
C LYS A 31 -1.47 16.73 -8.16
N LEU A 32 -2.72 17.07 -7.86
CA LEU A 32 -3.05 18.19 -6.97
C LEU A 32 -2.52 17.98 -5.54
N ALA A 33 -2.51 16.72 -5.06
CA ALA A 33 -1.98 16.38 -3.74
C ALA A 33 -0.47 16.60 -3.66
N VAL A 34 0.28 16.17 -4.68
CA VAL A 34 1.75 16.38 -4.74
C VAL A 34 2.05 17.88 -4.89
N GLU A 35 1.33 18.62 -5.72
CA GLU A 35 1.46 20.08 -5.83
C GLU A 35 1.13 20.80 -4.50
N ALA A 36 0.28 20.21 -3.66
CA ALA A 36 -0.04 20.72 -2.33
C ALA A 36 0.98 20.31 -1.25
N GLY A 37 1.94 19.42 -1.56
CA GLY A 37 3.02 19.00 -0.68
C GLY A 37 3.01 17.54 -0.24
N ALA A 38 2.15 16.68 -0.81
CA ALA A 38 2.27 15.24 -0.62
C ALA A 38 3.55 14.70 -1.27
N THR A 39 4.22 13.78 -0.62
CA THR A 39 5.49 13.20 -1.10
C THR A 39 5.35 11.77 -1.58
N ILE A 40 4.25 11.11 -1.22
CA ILE A 40 3.93 9.72 -1.59
C ILE A 40 2.52 9.68 -2.14
N VAL A 41 2.33 9.02 -3.27
CA VAL A 41 1.01 8.62 -3.79
C VAL A 41 0.82 7.14 -3.49
N ASN A 42 -0.19 6.82 -2.66
CA ASN A 42 -0.58 5.45 -2.34
C ASN A 42 -1.77 5.06 -3.24
N ASP A 43 -1.50 4.26 -4.25
CA ASP A 43 -2.52 3.81 -5.20
C ASP A 43 -2.88 2.35 -4.96
N VAL A 44 -4.02 2.13 -4.32
CA VAL A 44 -4.53 0.78 -4.02
C VAL A 44 -4.91 -0.03 -5.27
N SER A 45 -4.98 0.60 -6.44
CA SER A 45 -5.23 -0.08 -7.71
C SER A 45 -3.94 -0.48 -8.44
N GLY A 46 -2.77 -0.05 -7.96
CA GLY A 46 -1.50 -0.29 -8.64
C GLY A 46 -1.47 0.23 -10.08
N GLY A 47 -2.14 1.36 -10.34
CA GLY A 47 -2.23 1.99 -11.67
C GLY A 47 -3.33 1.42 -12.57
N ALA A 48 -4.09 0.43 -12.11
CA ALA A 48 -5.09 -0.23 -12.97
C ALA A 48 -6.42 0.54 -13.07
N ALA A 49 -6.74 1.43 -12.12
CA ALA A 49 -8.00 2.17 -12.10
C ALA A 49 -7.98 3.44 -12.97
N ASP A 50 -6.81 4.05 -13.18
CA ASP A 50 -6.67 5.29 -13.96
C ASP A 50 -5.47 5.15 -14.92
N PRO A 51 -5.69 5.11 -16.24
CA PRO A 51 -4.64 4.92 -17.25
C PRO A 51 -3.60 6.05 -17.25
N GLU A 52 -3.93 7.22 -16.70
CA GLU A 52 -3.00 8.35 -16.60
C GLU A 52 -2.13 8.32 -15.34
N MET A 53 -2.37 7.41 -14.39
CA MET A 53 -1.68 7.39 -13.11
C MET A 53 -0.16 7.29 -13.27
N PHE A 54 0.34 6.30 -13.99
CA PHE A 54 1.78 6.11 -14.16
C PHE A 54 2.47 7.29 -14.83
N SER A 55 1.90 7.82 -15.92
CA SER A 55 2.47 8.99 -16.60
C SER A 55 2.46 10.23 -15.72
N THR A 56 1.46 10.36 -14.85
CA THR A 56 1.33 11.47 -13.90
C THR A 56 2.40 11.38 -12.82
N VAL A 57 2.52 10.25 -12.12
CA VAL A 57 3.51 10.10 -11.02
C VAL A 57 4.95 10.12 -11.54
N ALA A 58 5.19 9.65 -12.77
CA ALA A 58 6.48 9.77 -13.44
C ALA A 58 6.90 11.25 -13.62
N LYS A 59 5.99 12.09 -14.09
CA LYS A 59 6.22 13.54 -14.27
C LYS A 59 6.41 14.26 -12.94
N LEU A 60 5.68 13.84 -11.90
CA LEU A 60 5.76 14.45 -10.57
C LEU A 60 7.05 14.06 -9.82
N GLY A 61 7.64 12.92 -10.14
CA GLY A 61 8.85 12.42 -9.48
C GLY A 61 8.68 12.09 -7.99
N CYS A 62 7.45 11.91 -7.53
CA CYS A 62 7.12 11.55 -6.15
C CYS A 62 7.31 10.05 -5.90
N LYS A 63 7.30 9.63 -4.63
CA LYS A 63 7.20 8.21 -4.28
C LYS A 63 5.83 7.68 -4.68
N TYR A 64 5.78 6.43 -5.14
CA TYR A 64 4.57 5.77 -5.60
C TYR A 64 4.45 4.38 -5.00
N THR A 65 3.39 4.14 -4.22
CA THR A 65 3.07 2.81 -3.72
C THR A 65 2.20 2.10 -4.74
N LEU A 66 2.75 1.05 -5.32
CA LEU A 66 2.11 0.15 -6.26
C LEU A 66 1.58 -1.04 -5.48
N MET A 67 0.24 -1.09 -5.27
CA MET A 67 -0.38 -2.18 -4.53
C MET A 67 -0.97 -3.23 -5.48
N HIS A 68 -0.90 -4.50 -5.08
CA HIS A 68 -1.62 -5.59 -5.74
C HIS A 68 -3.14 -5.39 -5.67
N TRP A 69 -3.81 -5.50 -6.82
CA TRP A 69 -5.23 -5.25 -6.93
C TRP A 69 -5.90 -6.15 -7.98
N ARG A 70 -7.00 -6.80 -7.61
CA ARG A 70 -7.83 -7.63 -8.51
C ARG A 70 -9.25 -7.07 -8.69
N GLY A 71 -9.48 -5.78 -8.43
CA GLY A 71 -10.76 -5.13 -8.64
C GLY A 71 -11.28 -4.33 -7.45
N HIS A 72 -12.41 -3.68 -7.65
CA HIS A 72 -13.03 -2.85 -6.62
C HIS A 72 -13.56 -3.68 -5.45
N SER A 73 -13.76 -3.03 -4.29
CA SER A 73 -14.21 -3.67 -3.05
C SER A 73 -15.54 -4.43 -3.16
N LYS A 74 -16.34 -4.17 -4.19
CA LYS A 74 -17.63 -4.84 -4.42
C LYS A 74 -17.47 -6.28 -4.90
N ASP A 75 -16.44 -6.56 -5.69
CA ASP A 75 -16.23 -7.82 -6.40
C ASP A 75 -14.86 -8.47 -6.10
N MET A 76 -14.01 -7.82 -5.32
CA MET A 76 -12.67 -8.33 -5.01
C MET A 76 -12.68 -9.68 -4.26
N ASN A 77 -13.70 -9.96 -3.44
CA ASN A 77 -13.77 -11.22 -2.68
C ASN A 77 -14.05 -12.41 -3.60
N GLU A 78 -14.81 -12.22 -4.67
CA GLU A 78 -15.07 -13.26 -5.68
C GLU A 78 -13.81 -13.58 -6.50
N LYS A 79 -12.85 -12.67 -6.52
CA LYS A 79 -11.56 -12.80 -7.22
C LYS A 79 -10.44 -13.34 -6.32
N ALA A 80 -10.74 -13.67 -5.08
CA ALA A 80 -9.78 -14.27 -4.12
C ALA A 80 -9.57 -15.77 -4.39
N ILE A 81 -9.28 -16.12 -5.65
CA ILE A 81 -9.02 -17.50 -6.11
C ILE A 81 -7.56 -17.55 -6.56
N TYR A 82 -6.77 -18.37 -5.90
CA TYR A 82 -5.33 -18.55 -6.16
C TYR A 82 -4.96 -20.04 -6.12
N GLY A 83 -4.03 -20.43 -6.97
CA GLY A 83 -3.32 -21.71 -6.85
C GLY A 83 -2.16 -21.58 -5.84
N ASP A 84 -1.31 -20.55 -6.02
CA ASP A 84 -0.30 -20.08 -5.06
C ASP A 84 -0.43 -18.56 -4.96
N VAL A 85 -0.97 -18.08 -3.85
CA VAL A 85 -1.27 -16.65 -3.68
C VAL A 85 -0.02 -15.77 -3.76
N VAL A 86 1.11 -16.23 -3.25
CA VAL A 86 2.34 -15.43 -3.22
C VAL A 86 2.92 -15.29 -4.63
N SER A 87 3.07 -16.40 -5.34
CA SER A 87 3.60 -16.43 -6.70
C SER A 87 2.72 -15.60 -7.66
N GLU A 88 1.39 -15.78 -7.59
CA GLU A 88 0.47 -15.04 -8.46
C GLU A 88 0.44 -13.54 -8.14
N VAL A 89 0.47 -13.16 -6.87
CA VAL A 89 0.54 -11.76 -6.47
C VAL A 89 1.84 -11.11 -6.94
N ILE A 90 2.97 -11.82 -6.86
CA ILE A 90 4.27 -11.32 -7.36
C ILE A 90 4.22 -11.16 -8.88
N GLU A 91 3.65 -12.12 -9.61
CA GLU A 91 3.51 -12.03 -11.06
C GLU A 91 2.65 -10.82 -11.46
N GLU A 92 1.49 -10.65 -10.83
CA GLU A 92 0.58 -9.54 -11.12
C GLU A 92 1.16 -8.17 -10.75
N ILE A 93 1.89 -8.07 -9.64
CA ILE A 93 2.65 -6.86 -9.29
C ILE A 93 3.73 -6.59 -10.33
N SER A 94 4.45 -7.62 -10.78
CA SER A 94 5.54 -7.48 -11.76
C SER A 94 5.03 -6.93 -13.10
N ILE A 95 3.86 -7.38 -13.55
CA ILE A 95 3.20 -6.84 -14.76
C ILE A 95 2.90 -5.34 -14.62
N GLN A 96 2.40 -4.90 -13.47
CA GLN A 96 2.12 -3.48 -13.24
C GLN A 96 3.41 -2.68 -13.05
N LEU A 97 4.41 -3.27 -12.43
CA LEU A 97 5.74 -2.70 -12.26
C LEU A 97 6.39 -2.39 -13.61
N ASP A 98 6.34 -3.33 -14.54
CA ASP A 98 6.87 -3.13 -15.90
C ASP A 98 6.16 -1.99 -16.62
N LYS A 99 4.84 -1.88 -16.48
CA LYS A 99 4.06 -0.76 -17.03
C LYS A 99 4.47 0.57 -16.39
N ALA A 100 4.66 0.61 -15.08
CA ALA A 100 5.09 1.82 -14.37
C ALA A 100 6.47 2.28 -14.84
N LEU A 101 7.42 1.35 -14.95
CA LEU A 101 8.78 1.63 -15.45
C LEU A 101 8.75 2.10 -16.92
N ALA A 102 7.97 1.44 -17.77
CA ALA A 102 7.79 1.83 -19.17
C ALA A 102 7.15 3.23 -19.33
N ALA A 103 6.30 3.64 -18.39
CA ALA A 103 5.72 4.99 -18.34
C ALA A 103 6.70 6.04 -17.77
N GLY A 104 7.91 5.66 -17.35
CA GLY A 104 8.95 6.54 -16.85
C GLY A 104 8.96 6.76 -15.34
N VAL A 105 8.21 5.96 -14.57
CA VAL A 105 8.33 5.99 -13.10
C VAL A 105 9.70 5.45 -12.72
N LYS A 106 10.47 6.23 -11.97
CA LYS A 106 11.82 5.83 -11.57
C LYS A 106 11.78 4.68 -10.56
N ARG A 107 12.67 3.69 -10.73
CA ARG A 107 12.78 2.53 -9.85
C ARG A 107 12.87 2.92 -8.36
N GLU A 108 13.70 3.89 -8.04
CA GLU A 108 13.92 4.39 -6.68
C GLU A 108 12.69 5.07 -6.05
N ASN A 109 11.68 5.38 -6.85
CA ASN A 109 10.42 5.98 -6.37
C ASN A 109 9.31 4.95 -6.13
N ILE A 110 9.48 3.71 -6.55
CA ILE A 110 8.47 2.68 -6.40
C ILE A 110 8.57 2.00 -5.03
N ILE A 111 7.42 1.82 -4.38
CA ILE A 111 7.20 1.05 -3.16
C ILE A 111 6.18 -0.03 -3.51
N LEU A 112 6.42 -1.27 -3.17
CA LEU A 112 5.48 -2.37 -3.41
C LEU A 112 4.60 -2.62 -2.18
N ASP A 113 3.31 -2.90 -2.40
CA ASP A 113 2.39 -3.37 -1.37
C ASP A 113 1.68 -4.64 -1.87
N PRO A 114 1.84 -5.80 -1.22
CA PRO A 114 1.19 -7.05 -1.61
C PRO A 114 -0.34 -7.04 -1.46
N GLY A 115 -0.93 -5.97 -0.93
CA GLY A 115 -2.36 -5.79 -0.83
C GLY A 115 -3.02 -6.73 0.19
N ILE A 116 -2.48 -6.79 1.42
CA ILE A 116 -3.10 -7.54 2.53
C ILE A 116 -4.55 -7.10 2.69
N GLY A 117 -5.50 -8.06 2.74
CA GLY A 117 -6.93 -7.81 2.89
C GLY A 117 -7.65 -7.31 1.63
N PHE A 118 -6.97 -7.32 0.46
CA PHE A 118 -7.59 -7.03 -0.83
C PHE A 118 -7.57 -8.27 -1.70
N ALA A 119 -8.73 -8.71 -2.20
CA ALA A 119 -8.90 -9.93 -2.99
C ALA A 119 -8.18 -11.15 -2.38
N LYS A 120 -8.20 -11.30 -1.08
CA LYS A 120 -7.55 -12.38 -0.32
C LYS A 120 -8.43 -12.81 0.84
N ASN A 121 -8.61 -14.13 1.01
CA ASN A 121 -9.22 -14.71 2.20
C ASN A 121 -8.24 -14.67 3.40
N PRO A 122 -8.65 -15.07 4.62
CA PRO A 122 -7.76 -15.06 5.79
C PRO A 122 -6.48 -15.87 5.57
N GLU A 123 -6.58 -17.08 5.02
CA GLU A 123 -5.45 -18.00 4.77
C GLU A 123 -4.45 -17.36 3.80
N HIS A 124 -4.94 -16.77 2.70
CA HIS A 124 -4.10 -16.05 1.73
C HIS A 124 -3.34 -14.88 2.38
N ASN A 125 -3.97 -14.14 3.29
CA ASN A 125 -3.29 -13.04 3.98
C ASN A 125 -2.15 -13.53 4.87
N TRP A 126 -2.37 -14.62 5.62
CA TRP A 126 -1.33 -15.22 6.45
C TRP A 126 -0.20 -15.81 5.63
N GLU A 127 -0.51 -16.45 4.50
CA GLU A 127 0.51 -17.01 3.61
C GLU A 127 1.40 -15.89 3.04
N VAL A 128 0.82 -14.78 2.57
CA VAL A 128 1.59 -13.61 2.11
C VAL A 128 2.48 -13.04 3.22
N LEU A 129 1.98 -12.91 4.45
CA LEU A 129 2.77 -12.42 5.58
C LEU A 129 3.90 -13.38 5.97
N ASN A 130 3.67 -14.68 5.91
CA ASN A 130 4.66 -15.70 6.23
C ASN A 130 5.80 -15.78 5.19
N ARG A 131 5.47 -15.51 3.92
CA ARG A 131 6.42 -15.52 2.79
C ARG A 131 6.75 -14.11 2.29
N ILE A 132 6.76 -13.12 3.19
CA ILE A 132 7.02 -11.71 2.83
C ILE A 132 8.42 -11.46 2.28
N ASP A 133 9.37 -12.30 2.63
CA ASP A 133 10.74 -12.29 2.13
C ASP A 133 10.81 -12.45 0.61
N GLU A 134 9.87 -13.16 -0.02
CA GLU A 134 9.79 -13.27 -1.48
C GLU A 134 9.46 -11.93 -2.15
N PHE A 135 8.63 -11.08 -1.50
CA PHE A 135 8.38 -9.72 -1.99
C PHE A 135 9.58 -8.79 -1.77
N VAL A 136 10.27 -8.93 -0.64
CA VAL A 136 11.50 -8.18 -0.35
C VAL A 136 12.61 -8.54 -1.34
N ALA A 137 12.68 -9.80 -1.76
CA ALA A 137 13.65 -10.29 -2.75
C ALA A 137 13.50 -9.64 -4.15
N LEU A 138 12.36 -8.98 -4.45
CA LEU A 138 12.19 -8.20 -5.67
C LEU A 138 13.07 -6.93 -5.70
N GLY A 139 13.66 -6.57 -4.56
CA GLY A 139 14.62 -5.47 -4.44
C GLY A 139 13.99 -4.08 -4.51
N TYR A 140 12.75 -3.96 -4.10
CA TYR A 140 12.04 -2.68 -3.89
C TYR A 140 11.67 -2.51 -2.42
N PRO A 141 11.49 -1.28 -1.92
CA PRO A 141 10.86 -1.05 -0.62
C PRO A 141 9.48 -1.71 -0.56
N VAL A 142 9.18 -2.44 0.52
CA VAL A 142 7.89 -3.11 0.72
C VAL A 142 7.13 -2.45 1.86
N LEU A 143 5.88 -2.07 1.61
CA LEU A 143 4.93 -1.53 2.59
C LEU A 143 3.86 -2.57 2.89
N ILE A 144 3.52 -2.75 4.17
CA ILE A 144 2.48 -3.68 4.61
C ILE A 144 1.36 -2.94 5.33
N GLY A 145 0.16 -2.99 4.74
CA GLY A 145 -1.05 -2.37 5.30
C GLY A 145 -1.99 -3.40 5.93
N HIS A 146 -1.63 -4.00 7.06
CA HIS A 146 -2.40 -5.08 7.72
C HIS A 146 -3.37 -4.58 8.80
N SER A 147 -3.23 -3.34 9.25
CA SER A 147 -3.89 -2.80 10.44
C SER A 147 -5.42 -2.90 10.42
N ARG A 148 -5.97 -3.46 11.49
CA ARG A 148 -7.41 -3.60 11.77
C ARG A 148 -8.20 -4.39 10.73
N LYS A 149 -7.53 -5.17 9.87
CA LYS A 149 -8.17 -5.96 8.82
C LYS A 149 -8.86 -7.20 9.39
N ARG A 150 -9.94 -7.64 8.73
CA ARG A 150 -10.84 -8.70 9.23
C ARG A 150 -10.15 -10.03 9.49
N PHE A 151 -9.13 -10.38 8.73
CA PHE A 151 -8.40 -11.63 8.91
C PHE A 151 -7.65 -11.73 10.25
N LEU A 152 -7.48 -10.62 10.97
CA LEU A 152 -6.91 -10.58 12.31
C LEU A 152 -7.88 -11.01 13.42
N GLY A 153 -9.14 -11.32 13.06
CA GLY A 153 -10.20 -11.69 14.01
C GLY A 153 -10.96 -10.49 14.58
N GLY A 154 -11.81 -10.74 15.56
CA GLY A 154 -12.66 -9.73 16.20
C GLY A 154 -13.81 -9.20 15.33
N ASP A 155 -14.90 -8.77 15.96
CA ASP A 155 -16.09 -8.25 15.27
C ASP A 155 -15.91 -6.78 14.88
N HIS A 156 -15.22 -6.00 15.73
CA HIS A 156 -14.98 -4.57 15.51
C HIS A 156 -13.51 -4.27 15.18
N PRO A 157 -13.22 -3.24 14.35
CA PRO A 157 -11.85 -2.86 14.00
C PRO A 157 -10.94 -2.57 15.20
N ASP A 158 -11.47 -1.98 16.27
CA ASP A 158 -10.69 -1.61 17.46
C ASP A 158 -10.24 -2.84 18.28
N GLU A 159 -10.96 -3.96 18.22
CA GLU A 159 -10.60 -5.22 18.85
C GLU A 159 -9.36 -5.88 18.20
N ARG A 160 -8.95 -5.40 17.02
CA ARG A 160 -7.84 -5.92 16.22
C ARG A 160 -6.51 -5.21 16.47
N GLU A 161 -6.47 -4.29 17.42
CA GLU A 161 -5.24 -3.49 17.65
C GLU A 161 -4.08 -4.35 18.18
N GLU A 162 -4.35 -5.24 19.16
CA GLU A 162 -3.32 -6.16 19.68
C GLU A 162 -2.79 -7.08 18.59
N ALA A 163 -3.68 -7.68 17.78
CA ALA A 163 -3.29 -8.52 16.66
C ALA A 163 -2.52 -7.71 15.58
N THR A 164 -2.89 -6.44 15.36
CA THR A 164 -2.14 -5.55 14.48
C THR A 164 -0.70 -5.36 14.97
N VAL A 165 -0.53 -5.09 16.27
CA VAL A 165 0.79 -4.91 16.90
C VAL A 165 1.62 -6.19 16.83
N ALA A 166 1.00 -7.35 17.10
CA ALA A 166 1.67 -8.65 17.01
C ALA A 166 2.20 -8.94 15.57
N VAL A 167 1.40 -8.63 14.55
CA VAL A 167 1.85 -8.76 13.16
C VAL A 167 2.99 -7.77 12.87
N THR A 168 2.89 -6.52 13.30
CA THR A 168 3.97 -5.54 13.15
C THR A 168 5.27 -6.07 13.75
N GLN A 169 5.22 -6.61 14.96
CA GLN A 169 6.39 -7.18 15.64
C GLN A 169 6.97 -8.38 14.87
N SER A 170 6.13 -9.25 14.31
CA SER A 170 6.58 -10.41 13.52
C SER A 170 7.27 -10.03 12.21
N LEU A 171 7.07 -8.79 11.74
CA LEU A 171 7.69 -8.24 10.53
C LEU A 171 9.04 -7.55 10.81
N VAL A 172 9.40 -7.32 12.08
CA VAL A 172 10.70 -6.72 12.44
C VAL A 172 11.83 -7.64 11.96
N GLY A 173 12.83 -7.05 11.31
CA GLY A 173 13.99 -7.79 10.78
C GLY A 173 13.74 -8.52 9.46
N LYS A 174 12.53 -8.54 8.92
CA LYS A 174 12.22 -9.18 7.62
C LYS A 174 12.53 -8.32 6.39
N GLY A 175 13.18 -7.16 6.55
CA GLY A 175 13.61 -6.31 5.44
C GLY A 175 12.50 -5.48 4.80
N ILE A 176 11.31 -5.40 5.38
CA ILE A 176 10.24 -4.50 4.91
C ILE A 176 10.61 -3.04 5.20
N TRP A 177 10.13 -2.14 4.34
CA TRP A 177 10.39 -0.70 4.49
C TRP A 177 9.49 -0.03 5.53
N ALA A 178 8.20 -0.35 5.53
CA ALA A 178 7.24 0.28 6.41
C ALA A 178 5.97 -0.56 6.64
N VAL A 179 5.29 -0.27 7.75
CA VAL A 179 3.91 -0.70 8.02
C VAL A 179 2.98 0.50 8.03
N ARG A 180 1.77 0.35 7.47
CA ARG A 180 0.72 1.37 7.53
C ARG A 180 -0.33 0.94 8.56
N VAL A 181 -0.40 1.70 9.65
CA VAL A 181 -1.19 1.35 10.83
C VAL A 181 -2.07 2.52 11.32
N HIS A 182 -3.16 2.21 12.05
CA HIS A 182 -4.01 3.20 12.68
C HIS A 182 -3.47 3.60 14.07
N GLY A 183 -3.07 2.63 14.89
CA GLY A 183 -2.52 2.84 16.23
C GLY A 183 -1.01 3.04 16.22
N VAL A 184 -0.54 4.25 15.88
CA VAL A 184 0.88 4.51 15.64
C VAL A 184 1.76 4.22 16.86
N LYS A 185 1.35 4.66 18.06
CA LYS A 185 2.18 4.56 19.27
C LYS A 185 2.58 3.12 19.59
N ALA A 186 1.61 2.23 19.72
CA ALA A 186 1.84 0.83 20.07
C ALA A 186 2.69 0.09 19.01
N ASN A 187 2.47 0.40 17.72
CA ASN A 187 3.25 -0.19 16.64
C ASN A 187 4.69 0.34 16.60
N VAL A 188 4.94 1.61 16.94
CA VAL A 188 6.31 2.15 17.06
C VAL A 188 7.03 1.51 18.24
N GLU A 189 6.37 1.29 19.36
CA GLU A 189 6.92 0.59 20.52
C GLU A 189 7.31 -0.86 20.16
N ALA A 190 6.44 -1.57 19.42
CA ALA A 190 6.71 -2.93 18.97
C ALA A 190 7.90 -3.05 17.98
N ILE A 191 8.16 -2.02 17.17
CA ILE A 191 9.31 -2.00 16.24
C ILE A 191 10.64 -1.76 17.00
N ARG A 192 10.58 -1.09 18.15
CA ARG A 192 11.76 -0.71 18.93
C ARG A 192 12.15 -1.73 20.01
N SER A 193 11.25 -2.67 20.34
CA SER A 193 11.49 -3.76 21.29
C SER A 193 12.30 -4.88 20.64
#